data_27de06826ec225c1ab20b7736154f8ed
#
_entry.id   27de06826ec225c1ab20b7736154f8ed
#
_cell.length_a   1.000
_cell.length_b   1.000
_cell.length_c   1.000
_cell.angle_alpha   90.00
_cell.angle_beta   90.00
_cell.angle_gamma   90.00
#
_symmetry.space_group_name_H-M   'P 1'
#
loop_
_entity.id
_entity.type
_entity.pdbx_description
1 polymer ?
#
loop_
_entity_poly.entity_id
_entity_poly.type
_entity_poly.pdbx_seq_one_letter_code
_entity_poly.pdbx_strand_id
1 'polypeptide(L)'
;MVFWLCCLIGILTIIILCLVVKICLLKRTADQIAKSFHERMTIDTNTMIDLPSRDKDMQSLANSINTELKKLKDDRHRYQQGDTELKNAVTNISHDLRTPLTAICGYLDMLDHEEQTENSQRYLRIIRGRTEIMKQLTEELFRYSVFTTVSNGTSSEPVILNSMLEDSLSAFYTALKQSRITPSVSLPDQKVQRLLNRNALSRIFANIIGNAVKYSDGDLEITLSEEGEVCFSNHADKLDEIQVGRLFDRFYTVETASSDATGLGLSIARALTEQMGGSISAQYTDGIITVKVSFPENNFS
;
A
#
# COMPACT_ATOMS: atom_id res chain seq x y z
N MET A 1 -14.30 60.15 51.50
CA MET A 1 -13.10 59.30 51.38
C MET A 1 -13.43 57.82 51.69
N VAL A 2 -14.06 57.49 52.83
CA VAL A 2 -14.33 56.14 53.29
C VAL A 2 -15.28 55.37 52.26
N PHE A 3 -16.29 56.08 51.74
CA PHE A 3 -17.25 55.49 50.75
C PHE A 3 -16.52 54.98 49.47
N TRP A 4 -15.63 55.77 48.92
CA TRP A 4 -14.84 55.39 47.73
C TRP A 4 -13.88 54.20 47.97
N LEU A 5 -13.34 54.14 49.17
CA LEU A 5 -12.47 53.02 49.61
C LEU A 5 -13.28 51.73 49.72
N CYS A 6 -14.48 51.80 50.29
CA CYS A 6 -15.40 50.63 50.37
C CYS A 6 -15.81 50.13 48.98
N CYS A 7 -16.12 51.04 48.03
CA CYS A 7 -16.44 50.70 46.66
C CYS A 7 -15.25 50.03 45.94
N LEU A 8 -14.04 50.57 46.13
CA LEU A 8 -12.82 49.99 45.57
C LEU A 8 -12.56 48.56 46.09
N ILE A 9 -12.69 48.35 47.41
CA ILE A 9 -12.56 47.04 48.05
C ILE A 9 -13.63 46.06 47.50
N GLY A 10 -14.87 46.51 47.34
CA GLY A 10 -15.96 45.73 46.77
C GLY A 10 -15.67 45.28 45.33
N ILE A 11 -15.16 46.16 44.49
CA ILE A 11 -14.77 45.84 43.10
C ILE A 11 -13.60 44.84 43.10
N LEU A 12 -12.59 45.06 43.94
CA LEU A 12 -11.42 44.20 44.02
C LEU A 12 -11.80 42.77 44.48
N THR A 13 -12.70 42.64 45.46
CA THR A 13 -13.20 41.33 45.92
C THR A 13 -13.98 40.59 44.83
N ILE A 14 -14.78 41.30 44.04
CA ILE A 14 -15.49 40.73 42.91
C ILE A 14 -14.51 40.23 41.83
N ILE A 15 -13.48 41.02 41.50
CA ILE A 15 -12.43 40.63 40.54
C ILE A 15 -11.69 39.39 41.02
N ILE A 16 -11.30 39.34 42.31
CA ILE A 16 -10.62 38.17 42.89
C ILE A 16 -11.54 36.93 42.82
N LEU A 17 -12.80 37.08 43.17
CA LEU A 17 -13.78 35.97 43.08
C LEU A 17 -13.93 35.45 41.65
N CYS A 18 -14.06 36.34 40.67
CA CYS A 18 -14.11 35.97 39.24
C CYS A 18 -12.83 35.24 38.79
N LEU A 19 -11.65 35.71 39.22
CA LEU A 19 -10.39 35.02 38.88
C LEU A 19 -10.29 33.63 39.54
N VAL A 20 -10.70 33.49 40.79
CA VAL A 20 -10.71 32.20 41.49
C VAL A 20 -11.65 31.23 40.78
N VAL A 21 -12.87 31.65 40.39
CA VAL A 21 -13.81 30.84 39.65
C VAL A 21 -13.22 30.44 38.29
N LYS A 22 -12.60 31.35 37.57
CA LYS A 22 -11.95 31.06 36.29
C LYS A 22 -10.84 30.01 36.45
N ILE A 23 -9.97 30.15 37.45
CA ILE A 23 -8.90 29.18 37.75
C ILE A 23 -9.48 27.81 38.10
N CYS A 24 -10.54 27.75 38.89
CA CYS A 24 -11.20 26.48 39.26
C CYS A 24 -11.80 25.79 38.03
N LEU A 25 -12.42 26.54 37.12
CA LEU A 25 -12.96 26.01 35.86
C LEU A 25 -11.85 25.50 34.94
N LEU A 26 -10.75 26.21 34.79
CA LEU A 26 -9.59 25.79 33.98
C LEU A 26 -8.96 24.52 34.56
N LYS A 27 -8.81 24.41 35.89
CA LYS A 27 -8.31 23.19 36.53
C LYS A 27 -9.21 21.97 36.27
N ARG A 28 -10.54 22.15 36.36
CA ARG A 28 -11.51 21.10 36.08
C ARG A 28 -11.44 20.63 34.62
N THR A 29 -11.36 21.56 33.68
CA THR A 29 -11.24 21.20 32.25
C THR A 29 -9.93 20.50 31.94
N ALA A 30 -8.81 20.95 32.54
CA ALA A 30 -7.51 20.27 32.40
C ALA A 30 -7.55 18.83 32.96
N ASP A 31 -8.18 18.61 34.11
CA ASP A 31 -8.33 17.29 34.71
C ASP A 31 -9.25 16.37 33.85
N GLN A 32 -10.28 16.94 33.23
CA GLN A 32 -11.13 16.21 32.29
C GLN A 32 -10.37 15.79 31.03
N ILE A 33 -9.53 16.67 30.46
CA ILE A 33 -8.66 16.35 29.31
C ILE A 33 -7.74 15.19 29.70
N ALA A 34 -7.05 15.29 30.85
CA ALA A 34 -6.11 14.28 31.31
C ALA A 34 -6.78 12.90 31.50
N LYS A 35 -7.96 12.87 32.12
CA LYS A 35 -8.72 11.61 32.30
C LYS A 35 -9.18 11.03 30.96
N SER A 36 -9.76 11.86 30.10
CA SER A 36 -10.22 11.42 28.79
C SER A 36 -9.06 10.96 27.89
N PHE A 37 -7.90 11.58 28.00
CA PHE A 37 -6.68 11.13 27.30
C PHE A 37 -6.24 9.75 27.81
N HIS A 38 -6.15 9.56 29.12
CA HIS A 38 -5.73 8.30 29.72
C HIS A 38 -6.68 7.14 29.36
N GLU A 39 -7.99 7.35 29.46
CA GLU A 39 -9.00 6.36 29.09
C GLU A 39 -8.88 5.94 27.61
N ARG A 40 -8.60 6.90 26.72
CA ARG A 40 -8.52 6.65 25.27
C ARG A 40 -7.19 6.05 24.81
N MET A 41 -6.15 6.20 25.59
CA MET A 41 -4.90 5.45 25.38
C MET A 41 -5.02 3.99 25.80
N THR A 42 -5.92 3.69 26.76
CA THR A 42 -6.08 2.35 27.32
C THR A 42 -7.19 1.55 26.61
N ILE A 43 -8.25 2.23 26.19
CA ILE A 43 -9.40 1.61 25.52
C ILE A 43 -9.43 2.06 24.06
N ASP A 44 -9.52 1.11 23.13
CA ASP A 44 -9.56 1.40 21.69
C ASP A 44 -10.94 1.94 21.24
N THR A 45 -11.28 3.15 21.73
CA THR A 45 -12.54 3.83 21.38
C THR A 45 -12.29 4.93 20.36
N ASN A 46 -13.16 5.02 19.35
CA ASN A 46 -13.06 6.01 18.27
C ASN A 46 -13.72 7.36 18.63
N THR A 47 -14.02 7.61 19.90
CA THR A 47 -14.67 8.85 20.35
C THR A 47 -13.64 9.98 20.54
N MET A 48 -13.94 11.18 20.07
CA MET A 48 -13.09 12.37 20.24
C MET A 48 -13.22 12.93 21.67
N ILE A 49 -12.19 13.63 22.19
CA ILE A 49 -12.28 14.39 23.43
C ILE A 49 -13.22 15.55 23.16
N ASP A 50 -14.43 15.48 23.71
CA ASP A 50 -15.40 16.56 23.66
C ASP A 50 -15.36 17.32 24.99
N LEU A 51 -15.20 18.62 24.91
CA LEU A 51 -15.13 19.50 26.07
C LEU A 51 -16.31 20.46 26.05
N PRO A 52 -17.14 20.46 27.07
CA PRO A 52 -18.22 21.46 27.23
C PRO A 52 -17.71 22.85 27.64
N SER A 53 -16.40 23.09 27.55
CA SER A 53 -15.77 24.36 27.91
C SER A 53 -15.98 25.42 26.83
N ARG A 54 -16.30 26.66 27.24
CA ARG A 54 -16.37 27.84 26.37
C ARG A 54 -15.01 28.53 26.19
N ASP A 55 -13.96 28.07 26.86
CA ASP A 55 -12.61 28.63 26.75
C ASP A 55 -11.96 28.14 25.43
N LYS A 56 -11.62 29.10 24.57
CA LYS A 56 -11.08 28.83 23.22
C LYS A 56 -9.70 28.14 23.27
N ASP A 57 -8.90 28.44 24.28
CA ASP A 57 -7.55 27.87 24.42
C ASP A 57 -7.65 26.39 24.81
N MET A 58 -8.58 26.04 25.71
CA MET A 58 -8.85 24.65 26.10
C MET A 58 -9.47 23.83 24.94
N GLN A 59 -10.34 24.44 24.14
CA GLN A 59 -10.87 23.79 22.93
C GLN A 59 -9.76 23.54 21.89
N SER A 60 -8.89 24.52 21.68
CA SER A 60 -7.75 24.40 20.77
C SER A 60 -6.81 23.27 21.22
N LEU A 61 -6.49 23.19 22.51
CA LEU A 61 -5.69 22.15 23.10
C LEU A 61 -6.32 20.75 22.89
N ALA A 62 -7.62 20.62 23.17
CA ALA A 62 -8.34 19.36 22.97
C ALA A 62 -8.33 18.91 21.51
N ASN A 63 -8.53 19.84 20.57
CA ASN A 63 -8.48 19.56 19.13
C ASN A 63 -7.08 19.11 18.67
N SER A 64 -6.03 19.77 19.18
CA SER A 64 -4.65 19.36 18.89
C SER A 64 -4.35 17.95 19.41
N ILE A 65 -4.77 17.65 20.64
CA ILE A 65 -4.63 16.31 21.23
C ILE A 65 -5.41 15.27 20.42
N ASN A 66 -6.65 15.58 20.00
CA ASN A 66 -7.46 14.68 19.18
C ASN A 66 -6.77 14.37 17.85
N THR A 67 -6.14 15.37 17.23
CA THR A 67 -5.42 15.19 15.97
C THR A 67 -4.23 14.25 16.13
N GLU A 68 -3.43 14.45 17.19
CA GLU A 68 -2.28 13.58 17.45
C GLU A 68 -2.68 12.17 17.90
N LEU A 69 -3.76 12.03 18.69
CA LEU A 69 -4.31 10.72 19.04
C LEU A 69 -4.79 9.94 17.81
N LYS A 70 -5.42 10.63 16.86
CA LYS A 70 -5.85 10.03 15.60
C LYS A 70 -4.65 9.51 14.81
N LYS A 71 -3.61 10.34 14.65
CA LYS A 71 -2.37 9.91 13.96
C LYS A 71 -1.73 8.69 14.63
N LEU A 72 -1.60 8.71 15.96
CA LEU A 72 -1.03 7.58 16.72
C LEU A 72 -1.85 6.29 16.53
N LYS A 73 -3.18 6.40 16.50
CA LYS A 73 -4.06 5.24 16.25
C LYS A 73 -3.93 4.72 14.83
N ASP A 74 -3.92 5.61 13.83
CA ASP A 74 -3.74 5.24 12.44
C ASP A 74 -2.38 4.56 12.23
N ASP A 75 -1.32 5.07 12.85
CA ASP A 75 0.01 4.45 12.82
C ASP A 75 0.03 3.09 13.52
N ARG A 76 -0.59 2.98 14.71
CA ARG A 76 -0.72 1.70 15.43
C ARG A 76 -1.49 0.67 14.60
N HIS A 77 -2.59 1.06 13.97
CA HIS A 77 -3.36 0.20 13.08
C HIS A 77 -2.53 -0.28 11.90
N ARG A 78 -1.77 0.62 11.26
CA ARG A 78 -0.85 0.26 10.17
C ARG A 78 0.22 -0.73 10.63
N TYR A 79 0.82 -0.52 11.81
CA TYR A 79 1.80 -1.46 12.37
C TYR A 79 1.18 -2.83 12.66
N GLN A 80 -0.02 -2.87 13.25
CA GLN A 80 -0.72 -4.12 13.55
C GLN A 80 -1.14 -4.87 12.28
N GLN A 81 -1.63 -4.15 11.27
CA GLN A 81 -1.95 -4.72 9.96
C GLN A 81 -0.68 -5.25 9.30
N GLY A 82 0.42 -4.48 9.29
CA GLY A 82 1.71 -4.92 8.75
C GLY A 82 2.24 -6.19 9.43
N ASP A 83 2.15 -6.30 10.76
CA ASP A 83 2.59 -7.49 11.48
C ASP A 83 1.72 -8.72 11.17
N THR A 84 0.41 -8.54 11.10
CA THR A 84 -0.54 -9.61 10.72
C THR A 84 -0.31 -10.06 9.28
N GLU A 85 -0.10 -9.12 8.38
CA GLU A 85 0.18 -9.39 6.98
C GLU A 85 1.53 -10.10 6.79
N LEU A 86 2.56 -9.69 7.55
CA LEU A 86 3.85 -10.36 7.56
C LEU A 86 3.73 -11.80 8.05
N LYS A 87 3.00 -12.05 9.13
CA LYS A 87 2.75 -13.41 9.65
C LYS A 87 2.02 -14.27 8.62
N ASN A 88 0.99 -13.73 7.97
CA ASN A 88 0.25 -14.43 6.93
C ASN A 88 1.14 -14.70 5.70
N ALA A 89 1.94 -13.72 5.29
CA ALA A 89 2.88 -13.87 4.18
C ALA A 89 3.91 -14.97 4.47
N VAL A 90 4.54 -14.96 5.66
CA VAL A 90 5.52 -15.99 6.07
C VAL A 90 4.86 -17.37 6.12
N THR A 91 3.62 -17.47 6.61
CA THR A 91 2.89 -18.74 6.67
C THR A 91 2.59 -19.27 5.26
N ASN A 92 2.07 -18.41 4.38
CA ASN A 92 1.76 -18.79 2.99
C ASN A 92 3.02 -19.18 2.22
N ILE A 93 4.10 -18.39 2.33
CA ILE A 93 5.38 -18.71 1.68
C ILE A 93 5.94 -20.02 2.21
N SER A 94 5.83 -20.29 3.51
CA SER A 94 6.30 -21.56 4.10
C SER A 94 5.51 -22.75 3.52
N HIS A 95 4.21 -22.58 3.29
CA HIS A 95 3.38 -23.59 2.63
C HIS A 95 3.77 -23.77 1.16
N ASP A 96 3.95 -22.68 0.43
CA ASP A 96 4.26 -22.70 -1.00
C ASP A 96 5.69 -23.14 -1.31
N LEU A 97 6.63 -22.94 -0.37
CA LEU A 97 7.98 -23.54 -0.43
C LEU A 97 7.96 -25.03 -0.10
N ARG A 98 7.10 -25.49 0.83
CA ARG A 98 7.02 -26.91 1.22
C ARG A 98 6.58 -27.79 0.05
N THR A 99 5.62 -27.33 -0.75
CA THR A 99 5.07 -28.11 -1.88
C THR A 99 6.15 -28.46 -2.92
N PRO A 100 6.91 -27.51 -3.51
CA PRO A 100 7.98 -27.82 -4.44
C PRO A 100 9.12 -28.59 -3.78
N LEU A 101 9.43 -28.32 -2.51
CA LEU A 101 10.47 -29.06 -1.79
C LEU A 101 10.10 -30.54 -1.61
N THR A 102 8.88 -30.85 -1.22
CA THR A 102 8.39 -32.22 -1.12
C THR A 102 8.46 -32.93 -2.45
N ALA A 103 8.12 -32.24 -3.55
CA ALA A 103 8.21 -32.80 -4.89
C ALA A 103 9.69 -33.07 -5.30
N ILE A 104 10.61 -32.14 -4.97
CA ILE A 104 12.05 -32.32 -5.22
C ILE A 104 12.56 -33.56 -4.46
N CYS A 105 12.27 -33.67 -3.17
CA CYS A 105 12.68 -34.83 -2.36
C CYS A 105 12.14 -36.13 -2.95
N GLY A 106 10.83 -36.16 -3.32
CA GLY A 106 10.23 -37.36 -3.91
C GLY A 106 10.86 -37.78 -5.24
N TYR A 107 11.24 -36.81 -6.10
CA TYR A 107 11.96 -37.15 -7.35
C TYR A 107 13.42 -37.54 -7.13
N LEU A 108 14.09 -37.00 -6.13
CA LEU A 108 15.44 -37.45 -5.72
C LEU A 108 15.38 -38.86 -5.18
N ASP A 109 14.42 -39.20 -4.33
CA ASP A 109 14.22 -40.54 -3.82
C ASP A 109 13.98 -41.56 -4.95
N MET A 110 13.25 -41.15 -6.00
CA MET A 110 13.01 -41.99 -7.19
C MET A 110 14.28 -42.17 -8.02
N LEU A 111 15.14 -41.16 -8.12
CA LEU A 111 16.42 -41.23 -8.83
C LEU A 111 17.45 -42.13 -8.15
N ASP A 112 17.43 -42.22 -6.83
CA ASP A 112 18.31 -43.10 -6.06
C ASP A 112 18.05 -44.59 -6.32
N HIS A 113 16.86 -44.92 -6.88
CA HIS A 113 16.44 -46.30 -7.17
C HIS A 113 16.56 -46.71 -8.64
N GLU A 114 17.00 -45.78 -9.54
CA GLU A 114 17.10 -46.08 -10.99
C GLU A 114 18.55 -45.95 -11.51
N GLU A 115 19.00 -46.95 -12.28
CA GLU A 115 20.18 -46.81 -13.17
C GLU A 115 19.88 -45.72 -14.21
N GLN A 116 20.91 -44.93 -14.60
CA GLN A 116 20.76 -43.73 -15.46
C GLN A 116 20.03 -44.00 -16.77
N THR A 117 18.72 -43.86 -16.75
CA THR A 117 17.80 -44.10 -17.86
C THR A 117 17.20 -42.74 -18.35
N GLU A 118 16.43 -42.78 -19.42
CA GLU A 118 15.68 -41.62 -19.93
C GLU A 118 14.76 -40.99 -18.83
N ASN A 119 14.34 -41.83 -17.88
CA ASN A 119 13.53 -41.39 -16.72
C ASN A 119 14.36 -40.49 -15.77
N SER A 120 15.62 -40.78 -15.54
CA SER A 120 16.54 -39.93 -14.71
C SER A 120 16.63 -38.51 -15.27
N GLN A 121 16.71 -38.33 -16.58
CA GLN A 121 16.74 -37.03 -17.24
C GLN A 121 15.40 -36.29 -17.09
N ARG A 122 14.30 -37.00 -17.11
CA ARG A 122 12.96 -36.43 -16.88
C ARG A 122 12.84 -35.92 -15.44
N TYR A 123 13.26 -36.71 -14.45
CA TYR A 123 13.20 -36.31 -13.04
C TYR A 123 14.10 -35.10 -12.76
N LEU A 124 15.31 -35.08 -13.29
CA LEU A 124 16.22 -33.93 -13.18
C LEU A 124 15.60 -32.65 -13.79
N ARG A 125 14.89 -32.76 -14.90
CA ARG A 125 14.19 -31.62 -15.51
C ARG A 125 13.10 -31.06 -14.60
N ILE A 126 12.32 -31.95 -13.97
CA ILE A 126 11.26 -31.55 -13.02
C ILE A 126 11.86 -30.90 -11.79
N ILE A 127 12.94 -31.49 -11.22
CA ILE A 127 13.65 -30.92 -10.07
C ILE A 127 14.15 -29.51 -10.39
N ARG A 128 14.78 -29.31 -11.55
CA ARG A 128 15.28 -28.01 -11.99
C ARG A 128 14.14 -26.97 -12.08
N GLY A 129 13.00 -27.34 -12.67
CA GLY A 129 11.83 -26.46 -12.73
C GLY A 129 11.31 -26.07 -11.35
N ARG A 130 11.25 -27.03 -10.39
CA ARG A 130 10.80 -26.75 -9.02
C ARG A 130 11.80 -25.89 -8.24
N THR A 131 13.08 -26.07 -8.47
CA THR A 131 14.14 -25.24 -7.85
C THR A 131 14.08 -23.79 -8.35
N GLU A 132 13.80 -23.58 -9.63
CA GLU A 132 13.64 -22.22 -10.18
C GLU A 132 12.43 -21.50 -9.58
N ILE A 133 11.29 -22.19 -9.41
CA ILE A 133 10.12 -21.66 -8.71
C ILE A 133 10.48 -21.26 -7.27
N MET A 134 11.19 -22.11 -6.53
CA MET A 134 11.64 -21.80 -5.17
C MET A 134 12.53 -20.56 -5.13
N LYS A 135 13.45 -20.43 -6.07
CA LYS A 135 14.30 -19.24 -6.19
C LYS A 135 13.48 -17.98 -6.40
N GLN A 136 12.53 -18.00 -7.31
CA GLN A 136 11.62 -16.85 -7.55
C GLN A 136 10.83 -16.47 -6.30
N LEU A 137 10.21 -17.44 -5.60
CA LEU A 137 9.50 -17.22 -4.35
C LEU A 137 10.39 -16.60 -3.26
N THR A 138 11.65 -17.08 -3.17
CA THR A 138 12.62 -16.55 -2.21
C THR A 138 13.05 -15.12 -2.54
N GLU A 139 13.29 -14.82 -3.80
CA GLU A 139 13.61 -13.47 -4.26
C GLU A 139 12.44 -12.49 -4.01
N GLU A 140 11.21 -12.92 -4.22
CA GLU A 140 10.04 -12.10 -3.94
C GLU A 140 9.81 -11.88 -2.45
N LEU A 141 10.03 -12.90 -1.62
CA LEU A 141 10.01 -12.76 -0.17
C LEU A 141 11.06 -11.75 0.30
N PHE A 142 12.28 -11.83 -0.23
CA PHE A 142 13.34 -10.89 0.08
C PHE A 142 12.97 -9.47 -0.34
N ARG A 143 12.44 -9.29 -1.55
CA ARG A 143 11.93 -7.99 -2.05
C ARG A 143 10.81 -7.44 -1.17
N TYR A 144 9.93 -8.29 -0.66
CA TYR A 144 8.88 -7.90 0.27
C TYR A 144 9.44 -7.48 1.63
N SER A 145 10.36 -8.25 2.21
CA SER A 145 11.00 -7.96 3.50
C SER A 145 11.79 -6.64 3.48
N VAL A 146 12.57 -6.41 2.44
CA VAL A 146 13.33 -5.15 2.27
C VAL A 146 12.38 -3.97 2.13
N PHE A 147 11.22 -4.18 1.51
CA PHE A 147 10.25 -3.13 1.25
C PHE A 147 9.55 -2.63 2.52
N THR A 148 9.19 -3.53 3.44
CA THR A 148 8.62 -3.17 4.74
C THR A 148 9.63 -2.47 5.66
N THR A 149 10.92 -2.67 5.43
CA THR A 149 12.00 -2.08 6.26
C THR A 149 12.46 -0.71 5.73
N VAL A 150 12.36 -0.43 4.43
CA VAL A 150 12.84 0.82 3.78
C VAL A 150 11.82 1.96 3.83
N SER A 151 10.65 1.76 4.45
CA SER A 151 9.57 2.78 4.54
C SER A 151 9.96 4.11 5.22
N ASN A 152 11.18 4.27 5.72
CA ASN A 152 11.60 5.43 6.51
C ASN A 152 12.54 6.42 5.79
N GLY A 153 12.71 6.37 4.46
CA GLY A 153 13.70 7.24 3.83
C GLY A 153 13.62 7.45 2.31
N THR A 154 12.51 7.17 1.66
CA THR A 154 12.42 7.39 0.20
C THR A 154 12.13 8.86 -0.10
N SER A 155 13.14 9.58 -0.59
CA SER A 155 12.98 10.94 -1.11
C SER A 155 12.04 10.94 -2.32
N SER A 156 10.96 11.72 -2.23
CA SER A 156 10.13 12.05 -3.38
C SER A 156 10.85 13.08 -4.24
N GLU A 157 10.83 12.89 -5.55
CA GLU A 157 11.42 13.81 -6.54
C GLU A 157 10.39 14.15 -7.62
N PRO A 158 10.56 15.26 -8.34
CA PRO A 158 9.71 15.58 -9.48
C PRO A 158 9.91 14.54 -10.60
N VAL A 159 8.88 13.76 -10.90
CA VAL A 159 8.89 12.71 -11.93
C VAL A 159 7.88 13.06 -13.02
N ILE A 160 8.29 12.94 -14.28
CA ILE A 160 7.44 13.12 -15.47
C ILE A 160 6.86 11.75 -15.82
N LEU A 161 5.54 11.60 -15.70
CA LEU A 161 4.85 10.32 -15.94
C LEU A 161 4.97 9.85 -17.39
N ASN A 162 4.92 10.78 -18.37
CA ASN A 162 5.12 10.47 -19.78
C ASN A 162 6.43 9.69 -20.01
N SER A 163 7.55 10.25 -19.54
CA SER A 163 8.87 9.62 -19.73
C SER A 163 9.00 8.31 -18.95
N MET A 164 8.38 8.21 -17.77
CA MET A 164 8.41 6.97 -16.98
C MET A 164 7.65 5.82 -17.66
N LEU A 165 6.56 6.12 -18.36
CA LEU A 165 5.82 5.13 -19.16
C LEU A 165 6.64 4.69 -20.38
N GLU A 166 7.26 5.63 -21.09
CA GLU A 166 8.14 5.33 -22.24
C GLU A 166 9.33 4.47 -21.82
N ASP A 167 10.02 4.82 -20.72
CA ASP A 167 11.14 4.04 -20.16
C ASP A 167 10.70 2.62 -19.80
N SER A 168 9.52 2.48 -19.14
CA SER A 168 8.97 1.20 -18.71
C SER A 168 8.60 0.32 -19.91
N LEU A 169 7.96 0.87 -20.93
CA LEU A 169 7.63 0.15 -22.16
C LEU A 169 8.89 -0.29 -22.92
N SER A 170 9.90 0.56 -22.98
CA SER A 170 11.18 0.24 -23.60
C SER A 170 11.86 -0.94 -22.91
N ALA A 171 11.79 -1.01 -21.57
CA ALA A 171 12.32 -2.13 -20.80
C ALA A 171 11.59 -3.46 -21.12
N PHE A 172 10.29 -3.40 -21.43
CA PHE A 172 9.48 -4.58 -21.78
C PHE A 172 9.43 -4.89 -23.27
N TYR A 173 10.13 -4.14 -24.13
CA TYR A 173 10.05 -4.29 -25.59
C TYR A 173 10.27 -5.72 -26.06
N THR A 174 11.29 -6.41 -25.56
CA THR A 174 11.61 -7.79 -25.96
C THR A 174 10.49 -8.76 -25.52
N ALA A 175 9.97 -8.61 -24.32
CA ALA A 175 8.90 -9.46 -23.78
C ALA A 175 7.60 -9.25 -24.55
N LEU A 176 7.22 -8.00 -24.83
CA LEU A 176 6.05 -7.64 -25.64
C LEU A 176 6.15 -8.25 -27.03
N LYS A 177 7.30 -8.14 -27.69
CA LYS A 177 7.53 -8.71 -29.02
C LYS A 177 7.45 -10.24 -29.03
N GLN A 178 7.99 -10.90 -28.00
CA GLN A 178 7.91 -12.36 -27.85
C GLN A 178 6.45 -12.83 -27.67
N SER A 179 5.65 -12.08 -26.91
CA SER A 179 4.22 -12.32 -26.70
C SER A 179 3.34 -11.80 -27.84
N ARG A 180 3.94 -11.23 -28.92
CA ARG A 180 3.24 -10.66 -30.09
C ARG A 180 2.27 -9.52 -29.72
N ILE A 181 2.54 -8.80 -28.65
CA ILE A 181 1.76 -7.64 -28.21
C ILE A 181 2.36 -6.37 -28.81
N THR A 182 1.54 -5.60 -29.50
CA THR A 182 1.90 -4.24 -29.96
C THR A 182 1.10 -3.25 -29.13
N PRO A 183 1.73 -2.57 -28.14
CA PRO A 183 0.99 -1.67 -27.27
C PRO A 183 0.50 -0.42 -28.03
N SER A 184 -0.76 -0.05 -27.81
CA SER A 184 -1.32 1.25 -28.18
C SER A 184 -1.09 2.22 -27.03
N VAL A 185 -0.43 3.37 -27.30
CA VAL A 185 -0.06 4.32 -26.25
C VAL A 185 -0.63 5.69 -26.58
N SER A 186 -1.41 6.25 -25.67
CA SER A 186 -1.99 7.59 -25.78
C SER A 186 -1.53 8.45 -24.59
N LEU A 187 -0.66 9.41 -24.88
CA LEU A 187 -0.12 10.34 -23.88
C LEU A 187 -0.53 11.76 -24.23
N PRO A 188 -0.79 12.63 -23.24
CA PRO A 188 -1.02 14.05 -23.50
C PRO A 188 0.27 14.74 -23.98
N ASP A 189 0.12 15.79 -24.80
CA ASP A 189 1.25 16.61 -25.25
C ASP A 189 1.94 17.33 -24.09
N GLN A 190 1.18 17.66 -23.06
CA GLN A 190 1.66 18.28 -21.84
C GLN A 190 2.38 17.25 -20.96
N LYS A 191 3.53 17.64 -20.40
CA LYS A 191 4.27 16.82 -19.43
C LYS A 191 3.53 16.79 -18.10
N VAL A 192 3.07 15.62 -17.72
CA VAL A 192 2.39 15.38 -16.43
C VAL A 192 3.44 15.08 -15.37
N GLN A 193 3.61 15.99 -14.41
CA GLN A 193 4.62 15.89 -13.36
C GLN A 193 3.99 15.60 -12.00
N ARG A 194 4.61 14.70 -11.23
CA ARG A 194 4.19 14.36 -9.84
C ARG A 194 5.43 14.24 -8.95
N LEU A 195 5.26 14.51 -7.65
CA LEU A 195 6.32 14.33 -6.66
C LEU A 195 6.26 12.89 -6.13
N LEU A 196 7.10 12.01 -6.66
CA LEU A 196 7.04 10.57 -6.43
C LEU A 196 8.43 9.97 -6.25
N ASN A 197 8.49 8.75 -5.73
CA ASN A 197 9.69 7.94 -5.79
C ASN A 197 9.80 7.27 -7.16
N ARG A 198 10.81 7.65 -7.96
CA ARG A 198 11.04 7.14 -9.32
C ARG A 198 11.17 5.61 -9.35
N ASN A 199 11.91 5.01 -8.41
CA ASN A 199 12.14 3.58 -8.37
C ASN A 199 10.85 2.81 -8.04
N ALA A 200 10.05 3.32 -7.10
CA ALA A 200 8.77 2.75 -6.76
C ALA A 200 7.79 2.82 -7.94
N LEU A 201 7.73 3.96 -8.63
CA LEU A 201 6.88 4.15 -9.82
C LEU A 201 7.27 3.20 -10.96
N SER A 202 8.57 3.10 -11.27
CA SER A 202 9.08 2.14 -12.27
C SER A 202 8.64 0.71 -11.95
N ARG A 203 8.67 0.33 -10.67
CA ARG A 203 8.26 -0.99 -10.22
C ARG A 203 6.75 -1.21 -10.31
N ILE A 204 5.92 -0.18 -10.04
CA ILE A 204 4.47 -0.25 -10.25
C ILE A 204 4.18 -0.57 -11.71
N PHE A 205 4.74 0.22 -12.63
CA PHE A 205 4.52 0.03 -14.06
C PHE A 205 5.04 -1.32 -14.55
N ALA A 206 6.22 -1.74 -14.08
CA ALA A 206 6.78 -3.06 -14.42
C ALA A 206 5.87 -4.21 -13.97
N ASN A 207 5.27 -4.15 -12.79
CA ASN A 207 4.34 -5.17 -12.32
C ASN A 207 3.05 -5.21 -13.14
N ILE A 208 2.50 -4.06 -13.52
CA ILE A 208 1.27 -4.00 -14.32
C ILE A 208 1.53 -4.44 -15.76
N ILE A 209 2.58 -3.91 -16.42
CA ILE A 209 2.95 -4.31 -17.79
C ILE A 209 3.32 -5.79 -17.83
N GLY A 210 4.07 -6.29 -16.84
CA GLY A 210 4.42 -7.69 -16.74
C GLY A 210 3.20 -8.61 -16.64
N ASN A 211 2.15 -8.19 -15.92
CA ASN A 211 0.88 -8.88 -15.89
C ASN A 211 0.17 -8.87 -17.25
N ALA A 212 0.12 -7.71 -17.92
CA ALA A 212 -0.48 -7.63 -19.25
C ALA A 212 0.25 -8.52 -20.26
N VAL A 213 1.59 -8.53 -20.27
CA VAL A 213 2.41 -9.42 -21.12
C VAL A 213 2.09 -10.90 -20.88
N LYS A 214 1.77 -11.28 -19.63
CA LYS A 214 1.53 -12.66 -19.24
C LYS A 214 0.10 -13.14 -19.48
N TYR A 215 -0.88 -12.26 -19.32
CA TYR A 215 -2.30 -12.63 -19.26
C TYR A 215 -3.17 -12.00 -20.35
N SER A 216 -2.64 -11.09 -21.16
CA SER A 216 -3.36 -10.51 -22.29
C SER A 216 -3.53 -11.54 -23.42
N ASP A 217 -4.63 -11.45 -24.12
CA ASP A 217 -4.91 -12.21 -25.33
C ASP A 217 -4.23 -11.61 -26.60
N GLY A 218 -3.23 -10.73 -26.42
CA GLY A 218 -2.37 -10.22 -27.52
C GLY A 218 -2.43 -8.71 -27.73
N ASP A 219 -3.08 -7.98 -26.84
CA ASP A 219 -3.21 -6.50 -26.88
C ASP A 219 -2.77 -5.86 -25.58
N LEU A 220 -2.48 -4.56 -25.65
CA LEU A 220 -2.24 -3.69 -24.49
C LEU A 220 -2.48 -2.25 -24.90
N GLU A 221 -3.41 -1.59 -24.25
CA GLU A 221 -3.63 -0.15 -24.40
C GLU A 221 -3.17 0.56 -23.12
N ILE A 222 -2.42 1.64 -23.29
CA ILE A 222 -1.93 2.47 -22.18
C ILE A 222 -2.33 3.91 -22.44
N THR A 223 -3.04 4.51 -21.50
CA THR A 223 -3.44 5.91 -21.56
C THR A 223 -2.96 6.67 -20.35
N LEU A 224 -2.50 7.90 -20.55
CA LEU A 224 -2.20 8.85 -19.47
C LEU A 224 -3.09 10.07 -19.67
N SER A 225 -3.83 10.45 -18.63
CA SER A 225 -4.62 11.69 -18.65
C SER A 225 -3.79 12.90 -18.20
N GLU A 226 -4.28 14.12 -18.48
CA GLU A 226 -3.66 15.36 -17.99
C GLU A 226 -3.69 15.47 -16.46
N GLU A 227 -4.69 14.86 -15.82
CA GLU A 227 -4.82 14.78 -14.35
C GLU A 227 -3.84 13.78 -13.71
N GLY A 228 -3.06 13.02 -14.51
CA GLY A 228 -2.07 12.08 -14.02
C GLY A 228 -2.62 10.68 -13.69
N GLU A 229 -3.76 10.34 -14.27
CA GLU A 229 -4.32 9.00 -14.21
C GLU A 229 -3.73 8.15 -15.34
N VAL A 230 -3.18 6.98 -15.00
CA VAL A 230 -2.62 6.01 -15.95
C VAL A 230 -3.53 4.79 -15.98
N CYS A 231 -4.01 4.43 -17.16
CA CYS A 231 -4.79 3.21 -17.38
C CYS A 231 -4.01 2.23 -18.25
N PHE A 232 -4.05 0.95 -17.86
CA PHE A 232 -3.53 -0.18 -18.61
C PHE A 232 -4.70 -1.12 -18.89
N SER A 233 -5.06 -1.28 -20.15
CA SER A 233 -6.21 -2.09 -20.58
C SER A 233 -5.77 -3.19 -21.54
N ASN A 234 -6.30 -4.40 -21.36
CA ASN A 234 -6.08 -5.52 -22.27
C ASN A 234 -7.24 -6.51 -22.21
N HIS A 235 -7.43 -7.28 -23.29
CA HIS A 235 -8.36 -8.40 -23.29
C HIS A 235 -7.87 -9.53 -22.37
N ALA A 236 -8.80 -10.13 -21.64
CA ALA A 236 -8.53 -11.22 -20.71
C ALA A 236 -9.79 -12.08 -20.53
N ASP A 237 -10.18 -12.82 -21.58
CA ASP A 237 -11.42 -13.58 -21.66
C ASP A 237 -11.59 -14.65 -20.58
N LYS A 238 -10.50 -15.04 -19.91
CA LYS A 238 -10.49 -16.04 -18.84
C LYS A 238 -10.83 -15.49 -17.45
N LEU A 239 -10.99 -14.17 -17.32
CA LEU A 239 -11.30 -13.50 -16.05
C LEU A 239 -12.82 -13.37 -15.87
N ASP A 240 -13.23 -13.38 -14.60
CA ASP A 240 -14.57 -12.97 -14.18
C ASP A 240 -14.50 -11.81 -13.16
N GLU A 241 -15.64 -11.17 -12.87
CA GLU A 241 -15.72 -10.03 -11.95
C GLU A 241 -15.27 -10.39 -10.53
N ILE A 242 -15.50 -11.61 -10.06
CA ILE A 242 -15.11 -12.07 -8.72
C ILE A 242 -13.58 -12.18 -8.65
N GLN A 243 -12.98 -12.73 -9.70
CA GLN A 243 -11.53 -12.87 -9.81
C GLN A 243 -10.85 -11.51 -9.88
N VAL A 244 -11.41 -10.54 -10.63
CA VAL A 244 -10.88 -9.17 -10.72
C VAL A 244 -10.90 -8.46 -9.37
N GLY A 245 -11.94 -8.65 -8.55
CA GLY A 245 -11.99 -8.13 -7.17
C GLY A 245 -10.84 -8.62 -6.28
N ARG A 246 -10.25 -9.77 -6.62
CA ARG A 246 -9.16 -10.41 -5.87
C ARG A 246 -7.76 -10.24 -6.48
N LEU A 247 -7.63 -9.57 -7.61
CA LEU A 247 -6.34 -9.42 -8.32
C LEU A 247 -5.25 -8.73 -7.48
N PHE A 248 -5.66 -7.92 -6.51
CA PHE A 248 -4.74 -7.26 -5.58
C PHE A 248 -4.52 -8.07 -4.29
N ASP A 249 -5.20 -9.22 -4.13
CA ASP A 249 -4.94 -10.11 -3.01
C ASP A 249 -3.56 -10.75 -3.20
N ARG A 250 -2.84 -10.90 -2.11
CA ARG A 250 -1.51 -11.50 -2.14
C ARG A 250 -1.60 -12.99 -2.46
N PHE A 251 -0.68 -13.45 -3.31
CA PHE A 251 -0.59 -14.86 -3.75
C PHE A 251 -1.82 -15.35 -4.53
N TYR A 252 -2.70 -14.45 -4.91
CA TYR A 252 -3.84 -14.81 -5.74
C TYR A 252 -3.41 -14.94 -7.20
N THR A 253 -3.67 -16.10 -7.79
CA THR A 253 -3.48 -16.39 -9.21
C THR A 253 -4.74 -17.04 -9.77
N VAL A 254 -5.17 -16.64 -10.96
CA VAL A 254 -6.33 -17.20 -11.64
C VAL A 254 -6.02 -18.60 -12.16
N GLU A 255 -4.79 -18.84 -12.60
CA GLU A 255 -4.32 -20.15 -13.08
C GLU A 255 -3.41 -20.80 -12.03
N THR A 256 -3.88 -21.88 -11.43
CA THR A 256 -3.09 -22.76 -10.54
C THR A 256 -2.03 -23.58 -11.28
N ALA A 257 -2.03 -23.58 -12.60
CA ALA A 257 -1.19 -24.45 -13.44
C ALA A 257 0.01 -23.78 -14.13
N SER A 258 0.09 -22.43 -14.18
CA SER A 258 1.27 -21.77 -14.74
C SER A 258 2.36 -21.66 -13.68
N SER A 259 3.47 -22.36 -13.91
CA SER A 259 4.61 -22.47 -12.99
C SER A 259 5.31 -21.14 -12.63
N ASP A 260 4.95 -20.03 -13.26
CA ASP A 260 5.65 -18.75 -13.17
C ASP A 260 4.81 -17.62 -12.55
N ALA A 261 3.61 -17.91 -12.01
CA ALA A 261 2.75 -16.89 -11.40
C ALA A 261 2.84 -16.91 -9.89
N THR A 262 3.42 -15.87 -9.32
CA THR A 262 3.60 -15.73 -7.87
C THR A 262 2.42 -15.05 -7.17
N GLY A 263 1.54 -14.36 -7.92
CA GLY A 263 0.40 -13.64 -7.37
C GLY A 263 0.78 -12.41 -6.53
N LEU A 264 2.05 -11.96 -6.59
CA LEU A 264 2.53 -10.81 -5.81
C LEU A 264 2.62 -9.50 -6.60
N GLY A 265 2.68 -9.55 -7.93
CA GLY A 265 2.94 -8.36 -8.75
C GLY A 265 1.96 -7.21 -8.52
N LEU A 266 0.65 -7.46 -8.64
CA LEU A 266 -0.37 -6.42 -8.45
C LEU A 266 -0.53 -6.00 -6.98
N SER A 267 -0.36 -6.91 -6.03
CA SER A 267 -0.38 -6.55 -4.60
C SER A 267 0.80 -5.64 -4.21
N ILE A 268 1.98 -5.84 -4.82
CA ILE A 268 3.13 -4.94 -4.69
C ILE A 268 2.83 -3.58 -5.34
N ALA A 269 2.26 -3.56 -6.55
CA ALA A 269 1.88 -2.33 -7.22
C ALA A 269 0.90 -1.52 -6.36
N ARG A 270 -0.09 -2.18 -5.73
CA ARG A 270 -1.05 -1.54 -4.82
C ARG A 270 -0.35 -0.95 -3.59
N ALA A 271 0.46 -1.73 -2.90
CA ALA A 271 1.16 -1.27 -1.70
C ALA A 271 2.05 -0.05 -1.98
N LEU A 272 2.78 -0.07 -3.13
CA LEU A 272 3.62 1.05 -3.57
C LEU A 272 2.81 2.31 -3.90
N THR A 273 1.69 2.13 -4.62
CA THR A 273 0.81 3.24 -5.00
C THR A 273 0.21 3.90 -3.75
N GLU A 274 -0.34 3.10 -2.83
CA GLU A 274 -0.92 3.59 -1.56
C GLU A 274 0.14 4.28 -0.67
N GLN A 275 1.37 3.77 -0.63
CA GLN A 275 2.47 4.40 0.10
C GLN A 275 2.85 5.78 -0.45
N MET A 276 2.73 5.99 -1.75
CA MET A 276 2.94 7.29 -2.40
C MET A 276 1.70 8.19 -2.37
N GLY A 277 0.65 7.81 -1.61
CA GLY A 277 -0.60 8.57 -1.48
C GLY A 277 -1.51 8.48 -2.70
N GLY A 278 -1.22 7.57 -3.63
CA GLY A 278 -2.03 7.31 -4.81
C GLY A 278 -3.12 6.26 -4.59
N SER A 279 -3.87 5.97 -5.63
CA SER A 279 -4.86 4.90 -5.65
C SER A 279 -4.65 3.99 -6.87
N ILE A 280 -4.96 2.69 -6.69
CA ILE A 280 -4.96 1.70 -7.77
C ILE A 280 -6.25 0.90 -7.71
N SER A 281 -6.85 0.64 -8.85
CA SER A 281 -8.06 -0.15 -8.98
C SER A 281 -8.03 -0.98 -10.26
N ALA A 282 -8.85 -2.03 -10.32
CA ALA A 282 -9.07 -2.81 -11.52
C ALA A 282 -10.57 -2.89 -11.81
N GLN A 283 -10.94 -2.79 -13.07
CA GLN A 283 -12.30 -2.93 -13.58
C GLN A 283 -12.31 -3.95 -14.71
N TYR A 284 -13.40 -4.68 -14.83
CA TYR A 284 -13.60 -5.66 -15.89
C TYR A 284 -14.92 -5.41 -16.59
N THR A 285 -14.87 -5.18 -17.89
CA THR A 285 -16.06 -4.89 -18.70
C THR A 285 -15.85 -5.48 -20.08
N ASP A 286 -16.80 -6.29 -20.55
CA ASP A 286 -16.83 -6.85 -21.90
C ASP A 286 -15.53 -7.58 -22.32
N GLY A 287 -14.95 -8.39 -21.42
CA GLY A 287 -13.72 -9.13 -21.69
C GLY A 287 -12.43 -8.31 -21.54
N ILE A 288 -12.53 -7.02 -21.20
CA ILE A 288 -11.39 -6.13 -21.06
C ILE A 288 -11.14 -5.86 -19.56
N ILE A 289 -9.93 -6.12 -19.12
CA ILE A 289 -9.44 -5.68 -17.80
C ILE A 289 -8.75 -4.33 -17.97
N THR A 290 -9.09 -3.39 -17.10
CA THR A 290 -8.42 -2.08 -16.99
C THR A 290 -7.89 -1.89 -15.59
N VAL A 291 -6.57 -1.78 -15.47
CA VAL A 291 -5.90 -1.39 -14.23
C VAL A 291 -5.61 0.10 -14.29
N LYS A 292 -6.17 0.84 -13.34
CA LYS A 292 -6.08 2.29 -13.21
C LYS A 292 -5.20 2.66 -12.03
N VAL A 293 -4.24 3.55 -12.25
CA VAL A 293 -3.34 4.10 -11.22
C VAL A 293 -3.42 5.62 -11.25
N SER A 294 -3.60 6.24 -10.09
CA SER A 294 -3.60 7.70 -9.99
C SER A 294 -2.79 8.18 -8.80
N PHE A 295 -2.15 9.34 -8.94
CA PHE A 295 -1.39 10.00 -7.88
C PHE A 295 -1.92 11.41 -7.67
N PRO A 296 -1.96 11.88 -6.40
CA PRO A 296 -2.46 13.22 -6.10
C PRO A 296 -1.60 14.30 -6.80
N GLU A 297 -2.27 15.36 -7.22
CA GLU A 297 -1.61 16.54 -7.72
C GLU A 297 -0.93 17.26 -6.54
N ASN A 298 0.40 17.26 -6.52
CA ASN A 298 1.14 18.01 -5.54
C ASN A 298 1.36 19.41 -6.07
N ASN A 299 0.75 20.41 -5.45
CA ASN A 299 1.05 21.81 -5.73
C ASN A 299 2.52 22.05 -5.40
N PHE A 300 3.31 22.29 -6.43
CA PHE A 300 4.67 22.82 -6.29
C PHE A 300 4.54 24.25 -5.80
N SER A 301 4.56 24.47 -4.47
CA SER A 301 4.65 25.80 -3.87
C SER A 301 6.10 26.20 -3.67
#